data_36764bcdc4f4c4f35afd91e6be73c625
#
_entry.id   36764bcdc4f4c4f35afd91e6be73c625
#
_cell.length_a   1.000
_cell.length_b   1.000
_cell.length_c   1.000
_cell.angle_alpha   90.00
_cell.angle_beta   90.00
_cell.angle_gamma   90.00
#
_symmetry.space_group_name_H-M   'P 1'
#
loop_
_entity.id
_entity.type
_entity.pdbx_description
1 polymer ?
#
loop_
_entity_poly.entity_id
_entity_poly.type
_entity_poly.pdbx_seq_one_letter_code
_entity_poly.pdbx_strand_id
1 'polypeptide(L)'
;MSGHSKWHNIQNKKGKADAKRGKIFTKIGKEIVLAVKNGGPAPENNPKLRDAIAKAKAANMPGDTIQRSIKKASGELAAVNYESIVYEGYGPSGVAVIVETLTDNKNRSAGNVRSAFTKGGGNMGPTGCVSFMFQEKGEI
;
A
#
# COMPACT_ATOMS: atom_id res chain seq x y z
N MET A 1 -17.59 -1.67 -37.54
CA MET A 1 -17.53 -0.58 -36.54
C MET A 1 -17.66 -1.06 -35.11
N SER A 2 -18.51 -2.02 -34.82
CA SER A 2 -18.67 -2.56 -33.47
C SER A 2 -17.44 -3.31 -32.91
N GLY A 3 -16.62 -3.93 -33.79
CA GLY A 3 -15.44 -4.67 -33.36
C GLY A 3 -14.30 -3.80 -32.77
N HIS A 4 -14.09 -2.62 -33.32
CA HIS A 4 -13.09 -1.67 -32.85
C HIS A 4 -13.41 -1.13 -31.44
N SER A 5 -14.68 -0.83 -31.18
CA SER A 5 -15.15 -0.33 -29.89
C SER A 5 -14.98 -1.39 -28.80
N LYS A 6 -15.32 -2.64 -29.08
CA LYS A 6 -15.19 -3.75 -28.13
C LYS A 6 -13.73 -4.04 -27.78
N TRP A 7 -12.85 -4.07 -28.76
CA TRP A 7 -11.42 -4.32 -28.56
C TRP A 7 -10.76 -3.18 -27.77
N HIS A 8 -11.10 -1.93 -28.09
CA HIS A 8 -10.64 -0.76 -27.36
C HIS A 8 -11.09 -0.79 -25.88
N ASN A 9 -12.34 -1.17 -25.61
CA ASN A 9 -12.85 -1.34 -24.26
C ASN A 9 -12.15 -2.46 -23.49
N ILE A 10 -11.81 -3.57 -24.14
CA ILE A 10 -11.06 -4.67 -23.54
C ILE A 10 -9.64 -4.21 -23.20
N GLN A 11 -8.95 -3.49 -24.06
CA GLN A 11 -7.63 -2.93 -23.79
C GLN A 11 -7.65 -1.93 -22.65
N ASN A 12 -8.64 -1.05 -22.58
CA ASN A 12 -8.79 -0.09 -21.49
C ASN A 12 -9.03 -0.78 -20.14
N LYS A 13 -9.87 -1.81 -20.11
CA LYS A 13 -10.10 -2.61 -18.92
C LYS A 13 -8.84 -3.34 -18.46
N LYS A 14 -8.12 -3.94 -19.38
CA LYS A 14 -6.87 -4.64 -19.11
C LYS A 14 -5.81 -3.66 -18.57
N GLY A 15 -5.64 -2.50 -19.21
CA GLY A 15 -4.69 -1.47 -18.77
C GLY A 15 -5.00 -0.95 -17.38
N LYS A 16 -6.28 -0.73 -17.03
CA LYS A 16 -6.70 -0.33 -15.69
C LYS A 16 -6.46 -1.44 -14.66
N ALA A 17 -6.74 -2.70 -15.00
CA ALA A 17 -6.49 -3.83 -14.13
C ALA A 17 -4.99 -4.02 -13.88
N ASP A 18 -4.15 -3.90 -14.91
CA ASP A 18 -2.70 -4.01 -14.80
C ASP A 18 -2.11 -2.85 -13.96
N ALA A 19 -2.60 -1.63 -14.13
CA ALA A 19 -2.18 -0.48 -13.33
C ALA A 19 -2.55 -0.65 -11.84
N LYS A 20 -3.75 -1.16 -11.57
CA LYS A 20 -4.20 -1.45 -10.20
C LYS A 20 -3.37 -2.56 -9.56
N ARG A 21 -3.08 -3.61 -10.30
CA ARG A 21 -2.19 -4.71 -9.87
C ARG A 21 -0.79 -4.19 -9.56
N GLY A 22 -0.23 -3.34 -10.41
CA GLY A 22 1.07 -2.71 -10.21
C GLY A 22 1.15 -1.90 -8.93
N LYS A 23 0.11 -1.14 -8.59
CA LYS A 23 0.02 -0.39 -7.33
C LYS A 23 -0.01 -1.32 -6.12
N ILE A 24 -0.78 -2.40 -6.18
CA ILE A 24 -0.85 -3.41 -5.11
C ILE A 24 0.51 -4.07 -4.92
N PHE A 25 1.17 -4.48 -5.98
CA PHE A 25 2.50 -5.12 -5.93
C PHE A 25 3.57 -4.17 -5.38
N THR A 26 3.53 -2.90 -5.76
CA THR A 26 4.45 -1.88 -5.22
C THR A 26 4.27 -1.72 -3.71
N LYS A 27 3.03 -1.65 -3.24
CA LYS A 27 2.73 -1.56 -1.81
C LYS A 27 3.24 -2.78 -1.05
N ILE A 28 2.94 -3.98 -1.54
CA ILE A 28 3.38 -5.23 -0.92
C ILE A 28 4.92 -5.32 -0.92
N GLY A 29 5.56 -4.91 -2.01
CA GLY A 29 7.02 -4.84 -2.09
C GLY A 29 7.63 -3.97 -0.99
N LYS A 30 7.04 -2.82 -0.70
CA LYS A 30 7.47 -1.96 0.41
C LYS A 30 7.26 -2.61 1.77
N GLU A 31 6.14 -3.31 1.97
CA GLU A 31 5.87 -4.07 3.20
C GLU A 31 6.92 -5.17 3.41
N ILE A 32 7.28 -5.88 2.34
CA ILE A 32 8.35 -6.91 2.39
C ILE A 32 9.69 -6.27 2.78
N VAL A 33 10.07 -5.16 2.17
CA VAL A 33 11.32 -4.44 2.48
C VAL A 33 11.36 -4.04 3.95
N LEU A 34 10.28 -3.45 4.45
CA LEU A 34 10.19 -3.05 5.86
C LEU A 34 10.30 -4.24 6.80
N ALA A 35 9.59 -5.34 6.49
CA ALA A 35 9.61 -6.55 7.30
C ALA A 35 11.00 -7.18 7.35
N VAL A 36 11.69 -7.30 6.21
CA VAL A 36 13.05 -7.83 6.12
C VAL A 36 14.04 -6.95 6.89
N LYS A 37 13.89 -5.64 6.78
CA LYS A 37 14.76 -4.68 7.45
C LYS A 37 14.65 -4.76 8.98
N ASN A 38 13.45 -4.99 9.49
CA ASN A 38 13.19 -5.02 10.92
C ASN A 38 13.40 -6.40 11.57
N GLY A 39 13.30 -7.49 10.82
CA GLY A 39 13.31 -8.83 11.38
C GLY A 39 14.14 -9.86 10.61
N GLY A 40 14.81 -9.45 9.53
CA GLY A 40 15.64 -10.32 8.71
C GLY A 40 14.88 -11.04 7.58
N PRO A 41 15.64 -11.72 6.68
CA PRO A 41 15.08 -12.31 5.45
C PRO A 41 14.46 -13.70 5.65
N ALA A 42 14.51 -14.26 6.83
CA ALA A 42 14.02 -15.59 7.11
C ALA A 42 12.56 -15.54 7.61
N PRO A 43 11.59 -16.02 6.81
CA PRO A 43 10.17 -15.98 7.21
C PRO A 43 9.86 -16.74 8.48
N GLU A 44 10.57 -17.85 8.73
CA GLU A 44 10.43 -18.66 9.93
C GLU A 44 10.73 -17.92 11.23
N ASN A 45 11.55 -16.89 11.15
CA ASN A 45 11.95 -16.04 12.30
C ASN A 45 11.34 -14.64 12.25
N ASN A 46 10.49 -14.36 11.27
CA ASN A 46 9.95 -13.02 11.04
C ASN A 46 8.44 -13.08 10.74
N PRO A 47 7.58 -12.93 11.77
CA PRO A 47 6.13 -12.97 11.58
C PRO A 47 5.59 -11.92 10.61
N LYS A 48 6.13 -10.71 10.65
CA LYS A 48 5.72 -9.62 9.73
C LYS A 48 6.05 -9.96 8.28
N LEU A 49 7.19 -10.62 8.05
CA LEU A 49 7.55 -11.09 6.72
C LEU A 49 6.61 -12.21 6.25
N ARG A 50 6.26 -13.14 7.13
CA ARG A 50 5.25 -14.16 6.80
C ARG A 50 3.93 -13.54 6.37
N ASP A 51 3.46 -12.53 7.10
CA ASP A 51 2.21 -11.84 6.79
C ASP A 51 2.30 -11.11 5.44
N ALA A 52 3.40 -10.44 5.17
CA ALA A 52 3.64 -9.77 3.89
C ALA A 52 3.70 -10.77 2.72
N ILE A 53 4.32 -11.91 2.91
CA ILE A 53 4.35 -13.00 1.92
C ILE A 53 2.94 -13.56 1.68
N ALA A 54 2.15 -13.76 2.75
CA ALA A 54 0.77 -14.22 2.62
C ALA A 54 -0.08 -13.22 1.83
N LYS A 55 0.06 -11.92 2.08
CA LYS A 55 -0.59 -10.87 1.29
C LYS A 55 -0.16 -10.90 -0.17
N ALA A 56 1.12 -11.11 -0.42
CA ALA A 56 1.66 -11.20 -1.78
C ALA A 56 1.06 -12.37 -2.55
N LYS A 57 0.97 -13.54 -1.92
CA LYS A 57 0.35 -14.73 -2.51
C LYS A 57 -1.14 -14.52 -2.75
N ALA A 58 -1.85 -13.91 -1.82
CA ALA A 58 -3.27 -13.58 -1.98
C ALA A 58 -3.53 -12.59 -3.13
N ALA A 59 -2.57 -11.70 -3.41
CA ALA A 59 -2.62 -10.78 -4.54
C ALA A 59 -2.10 -11.39 -5.86
N ASN A 60 -1.81 -12.68 -5.87
CA ASN A 60 -1.27 -13.42 -7.03
C ASN A 60 0.11 -12.93 -7.49
N MET A 61 0.93 -12.44 -6.58
CA MET A 61 2.32 -12.13 -6.88
C MET A 61 3.10 -13.43 -7.12
N PRO A 62 3.84 -13.54 -8.24
CA PRO A 62 4.65 -14.73 -8.50
C PRO A 62 5.68 -15.01 -7.41
N GLY A 63 5.92 -16.28 -7.10
CA GLY A 63 6.85 -16.68 -6.05
C GLY A 63 8.28 -16.20 -6.25
N ASP A 64 8.75 -16.20 -7.50
CA ASP A 64 10.07 -15.67 -7.86
C ASP A 64 10.17 -14.15 -7.65
N THR A 65 9.07 -13.42 -7.87
CA THR A 65 8.99 -11.98 -7.60
C THR A 65 9.07 -11.71 -6.09
N ILE A 66 8.38 -12.52 -5.28
CA ILE A 66 8.44 -12.44 -3.81
C ILE A 66 9.88 -12.69 -3.33
N GLN A 67 10.51 -13.76 -3.78
CA GLN A 67 11.89 -14.10 -3.40
C GLN A 67 12.88 -13.03 -3.83
N ARG A 68 12.70 -12.47 -5.03
CA ARG A 68 13.53 -11.37 -5.53
C ARG A 68 13.40 -10.12 -4.67
N SER A 69 12.18 -9.81 -4.23
CA SER A 69 11.92 -8.68 -3.33
C SER A 69 12.61 -8.86 -1.97
N ILE A 70 12.56 -10.07 -1.41
CA ILE A 70 13.25 -10.40 -0.14
C ILE A 70 14.77 -10.27 -0.31
N LYS A 71 15.31 -10.80 -1.39
CA LYS A 71 16.76 -10.74 -1.68
C LYS A 71 17.25 -9.31 -1.86
N LYS A 72 16.51 -8.48 -2.59
CA LYS A 72 16.82 -7.05 -2.74
C LYS A 72 16.77 -6.31 -1.41
N ALA A 73 15.79 -6.63 -0.58
CA ALA A 73 15.61 -5.98 0.72
C ALA A 73 16.75 -6.29 1.68
N SER A 74 17.35 -7.48 1.61
CA SER A 74 18.52 -7.84 2.42
C SER A 74 19.85 -7.28 1.87
N GLY A 75 19.86 -6.77 0.64
CA GLY A 75 21.03 -6.20 -0.03
C GLY A 75 20.96 -4.69 -0.21
N GLU A 76 20.92 -4.25 -1.48
CA GLU A 76 21.01 -2.84 -1.87
C GLU A 76 19.90 -1.94 -1.33
N LEU A 77 18.67 -2.48 -1.17
CA LEU A 77 17.54 -1.71 -0.65
C LEU A 77 17.54 -1.54 0.88
N ALA A 78 18.49 -2.14 1.57
CA ALA A 78 18.64 -1.92 3.01
C ALA A 78 18.94 -0.44 3.37
N ALA A 79 19.40 0.36 2.42
CA ALA A 79 19.62 1.80 2.58
C ALA A 79 18.32 2.64 2.57
N VAL A 80 17.20 2.10 2.05
CA VAL A 80 15.94 2.81 1.98
C VAL A 80 15.17 2.64 3.29
N ASN A 81 14.86 3.76 3.93
CA ASN A 81 14.11 3.77 5.18
C ASN A 81 12.63 4.04 4.90
N TYR A 82 11.81 2.99 4.99
CA TYR A 82 10.36 3.15 4.97
C TYR A 82 9.83 3.37 6.38
N GLU A 83 8.91 4.32 6.52
CA GLU A 83 8.17 4.60 7.75
C GLU A 83 6.68 4.37 7.52
N SER A 84 6.02 3.82 8.53
CA SER A 84 4.57 3.76 8.57
C SER A 84 4.04 5.02 9.24
N ILE A 85 3.17 5.73 8.54
CA ILE A 85 2.55 6.96 9.04
C ILE A 85 1.05 6.87 8.84
N VAL A 86 0.30 7.20 9.89
CA VAL A 86 -1.16 7.23 9.86
C VAL A 86 -1.62 8.68 9.83
N TYR A 87 -2.44 9.01 8.84
CA TYR A 87 -3.11 10.29 8.72
C TYR A 87 -4.60 10.12 9.04
N GLU A 88 -5.18 11.14 9.61
CA GLU A 88 -6.57 11.16 10.03
C GLU A 88 -7.25 12.41 9.49
N GLY A 89 -8.52 12.30 9.22
CA GLY A 89 -9.29 13.45 8.74
C GLY A 89 -10.74 13.11 8.46
N TYR A 90 -11.40 14.06 7.84
CA TYR A 90 -12.79 13.92 7.43
C TYR A 90 -12.91 13.99 5.92
N GLY A 91 -13.67 13.07 5.36
CA GLY A 91 -14.11 13.12 3.97
C GLY A 91 -15.36 14.00 3.81
N PRO A 92 -15.94 13.98 2.60
CA PRO A 92 -17.20 14.71 2.36
C PRO A 92 -18.27 14.28 3.34
N SER A 93 -19.13 15.22 3.74
CA SER A 93 -20.25 14.98 4.68
C SER A 93 -19.80 14.52 6.08
N GLY A 94 -18.58 14.80 6.48
CA GLY A 94 -18.07 14.50 7.81
C GLY A 94 -17.72 13.03 8.05
N VAL A 95 -17.50 12.25 7.00
CA VAL A 95 -17.07 10.85 7.13
C VAL A 95 -15.66 10.79 7.70
N ALA A 96 -15.47 10.07 8.81
CA ALA A 96 -14.17 9.86 9.40
C ALA A 96 -13.31 8.94 8.53
N VAL A 97 -12.06 9.35 8.27
CA VAL A 97 -11.14 8.61 7.40
C VAL A 97 -9.79 8.46 8.09
N ILE A 98 -9.29 7.23 8.11
CA ILE A 98 -7.92 6.91 8.50
C ILE A 98 -7.16 6.47 7.25
N VAL A 99 -5.98 7.03 7.04
CA VAL A 99 -5.10 6.67 5.92
C VAL A 99 -3.78 6.13 6.47
N GLU A 100 -3.57 4.85 6.28
CA GLU A 100 -2.29 4.21 6.60
C GLU A 100 -1.36 4.32 5.40
N THR A 101 -0.16 4.81 5.63
CA THR A 101 0.83 4.99 4.58
C THR A 101 2.15 4.33 4.94
N LEU A 102 2.86 3.90 3.91
CA LEU A 102 4.23 3.42 4.00
C LEU A 102 5.08 4.25 3.05
N THR A 103 6.01 5.02 3.60
CA THR A 103 6.75 6.03 2.82
C THR A 103 8.22 6.11 3.21
N ASP A 104 9.04 6.46 2.23
CA ASP A 104 10.45 6.85 2.40
C ASP A 104 10.63 8.39 2.52
N ASN A 105 9.53 9.16 2.34
CA ASN A 105 9.55 10.62 2.40
C ASN A 105 8.27 11.16 3.04
N LYS A 106 8.36 11.48 4.32
CA LYS A 106 7.25 12.01 5.12
C LYS A 106 6.63 13.27 4.54
N ASN A 107 7.46 14.20 4.09
CA ASN A 107 6.99 15.50 3.62
C ASN A 107 6.18 15.38 2.34
N ARG A 108 6.66 14.54 1.41
CA ARG A 108 5.95 14.25 0.16
C ARG A 108 4.61 13.56 0.45
N SER A 109 4.60 12.56 1.32
CA SER A 109 3.38 11.82 1.66
C SER A 109 2.37 12.70 2.37
N ALA A 110 2.79 13.51 3.32
CA ALA A 110 1.91 14.46 4.01
C ALA A 110 1.25 15.43 3.02
N GLY A 111 2.01 15.99 2.09
CA GLY A 111 1.50 16.86 1.05
C GLY A 111 0.50 16.15 0.12
N ASN A 112 0.81 14.94 -0.29
CA ASN A 112 -0.05 14.13 -1.16
C ASN A 112 -1.37 13.76 -0.47
N VAL A 113 -1.31 13.33 0.79
CA VAL A 113 -2.51 12.95 1.56
C VAL A 113 -3.38 14.18 1.81
N ARG A 114 -2.80 15.30 2.21
CA ARG A 114 -3.53 16.56 2.41
C ARG A 114 -4.23 17.01 1.12
N SER A 115 -3.52 16.95 0.00
CA SER A 115 -4.08 17.27 -1.32
C SER A 115 -5.23 16.35 -1.69
N ALA A 116 -5.12 15.05 -1.41
CA ALA A 116 -6.18 14.08 -1.69
C ALA A 116 -7.44 14.37 -0.86
N PHE A 117 -7.29 14.68 0.43
CA PHE A 117 -8.43 15.09 1.27
C PHE A 117 -9.12 16.34 0.71
N THR A 118 -8.34 17.36 0.39
CA THR A 118 -8.89 18.63 -0.15
C THR A 118 -9.60 18.42 -1.48
N LYS A 119 -9.01 17.68 -2.39
CA LYS A 119 -9.60 17.35 -3.70
C LYS A 119 -10.88 16.52 -3.57
N GLY A 120 -10.93 15.66 -2.57
CA GLY A 120 -12.11 14.84 -2.28
C GLY A 120 -13.22 15.56 -1.54
N GLY A 121 -13.07 16.83 -1.22
CA GLY A 121 -14.06 17.63 -0.49
C GLY A 121 -14.01 17.47 1.03
N GLY A 122 -12.89 16.99 1.55
CA GLY A 122 -12.65 16.81 2.98
C GLY A 122 -11.49 17.64 3.52
N ASN A 123 -11.06 17.32 4.72
CA ASN A 123 -9.94 17.96 5.40
C ASN A 123 -9.11 16.94 6.17
N MET A 124 -7.78 17.04 6.04
CA MET A 124 -6.87 16.32 6.91
C MET A 124 -6.78 17.04 8.26
N GLY A 125 -7.00 16.31 9.34
CA GLY A 125 -6.94 16.82 10.70
C GLY A 125 -5.67 16.41 11.45
N PRO A 126 -5.54 16.82 12.71
CA PRO A 126 -4.44 16.39 13.56
C PRO A 126 -4.57 14.92 13.97
N THR A 127 -3.45 14.33 14.37
CA THR A 127 -3.39 12.96 14.89
C THR A 127 -4.35 12.80 16.08
N GLY A 128 -5.16 11.76 16.05
CA GLY A 128 -6.14 11.46 17.09
C GLY A 128 -7.52 12.07 16.86
N CYS A 129 -7.72 12.85 15.78
CA CYS A 129 -9.01 13.53 15.55
C CYS A 129 -10.17 12.57 15.25
N VAL A 130 -9.90 11.39 14.69
CA VAL A 130 -10.93 10.39 14.37
C VAL A 130 -10.58 8.97 14.81
N SER A 131 -9.34 8.69 15.21
CA SER A 131 -8.88 7.33 15.52
C SER A 131 -9.67 6.69 16.67
N PHE A 132 -10.19 7.49 17.61
CA PHE A 132 -11.03 7.00 18.71
C PHE A 132 -12.35 6.38 18.26
N MET A 133 -12.81 6.65 17.03
CA MET A 133 -14.03 6.09 16.44
C MET A 133 -13.81 4.71 15.83
N PHE A 134 -12.56 4.28 15.69
CA PHE A 134 -12.20 3.05 14.99
C PHE A 134 -11.71 1.99 15.96
N GLN A 135 -11.98 0.74 15.63
CA GLN A 135 -11.41 -0.42 16.29
C GLN A 135 -10.77 -1.31 15.23
N GLU A 136 -9.56 -1.75 15.49
CA GLU A 136 -8.91 -2.72 14.62
C GLU A 136 -9.51 -4.11 14.89
N LYS A 137 -10.05 -4.73 13.83
CA LYS A 137 -10.71 -6.04 13.90
C LYS A 137 -10.27 -6.91 12.74
N GLY A 138 -10.19 -8.21 13.00
CA GLY A 138 -10.06 -9.21 11.95
C GLY A 138 -11.43 -9.72 11.53
N GLU A 139 -11.61 -9.97 10.25
CA GLU A 139 -12.78 -10.64 9.70
C GLU A 139 -12.37 -12.03 9.25
N ILE A 140 -13.15 -13.04 9.63
CA ILE A 140 -12.90 -14.45 9.33
C ILE A 140 -13.88 -14.91 8.24
#